data_88bea0186bd2cce43526c711a6976c05
#
_entry.id   88bea0186bd2cce43526c711a6976c05
#
_cell.length_a   1.000
_cell.length_b   1.000
_cell.length_c   1.000
_cell.angle_alpha   90.00
_cell.angle_beta   90.00
_cell.angle_gamma   90.00
#
_symmetry.space_group_name_H-M   'P 1'
#
loop_
_entity.id
_entity.type
_entity.pdbx_description
1 polymer ?
#
loop_
_entity_poly.entity_id
_entity_poly.type
_entity_poly.pdbx_seq_one_letter_code
_entity_poly.pdbx_strand_id
1 'polypeptide(L)'
;MYQPLADRIRPQTLDDVVGQRALLGQGALLRRIIESGSIPNMIFYGASGIGKTTVASIIARQTKRKLYHLNATTASIQDIKAIIGELDTFLAPNGALVYLDEIQYFNKKQQQSLLEFIENGQMTLIASTTENPYFYIYNAILSRCTVFEFKPVEPEEIERAVTRAFRIAAADRTITVADGVAACIARGCGGDVRKAINAVELLANGTADGGTVSIADAEQIAQRSNMRYDRDGDSHYDILSAFQKSVRGSDPDAALHYLARLLEAGDMISAARRMLVIAAEDVGLAYPQCISIVKSCVDAAFQLGLPEARIPLAEAAILMATAPKSNSAIVGIDAALADVRHGDIGDIPDNLKDAHYSGAQKLGRGRCYLYSHDYPNHWVDQQFLPDALRGKTYYSFGPNKTEQTARAYWEKVKGQQEKK
;
A
#
# COMPACT_ATOMS: atom_id res chain seq x y z
N MET A 1 -29.64 1.95 -23.92
CA MET A 1 -29.01 1.59 -22.61
C MET A 1 -28.19 2.78 -22.15
N TYR A 2 -28.39 3.29 -20.93
CA TYR A 2 -27.64 4.42 -20.41
C TYR A 2 -26.15 4.05 -20.26
N GLN A 3 -25.28 4.83 -20.86
CA GLN A 3 -23.83 4.66 -20.73
C GLN A 3 -23.25 5.88 -20.00
N PRO A 4 -22.58 5.68 -18.84
CA PRO A 4 -21.95 6.77 -18.08
C PRO A 4 -21.00 7.61 -18.93
N LEU A 5 -20.93 8.90 -18.65
CA LEU A 5 -20.09 9.84 -19.41
C LEU A 5 -18.61 9.40 -19.38
N ALA A 6 -18.12 8.91 -18.23
CA ALA A 6 -16.77 8.41 -18.07
C ALA A 6 -16.39 7.28 -19.05
N ASP A 7 -17.37 6.43 -19.44
CA ASP A 7 -17.14 5.38 -20.43
C ASP A 7 -17.26 5.91 -21.87
N ARG A 8 -18.16 6.87 -22.12
CA ARG A 8 -18.34 7.51 -23.42
C ARG A 8 -17.10 8.29 -23.87
N ILE A 9 -16.43 8.96 -22.95
CA ILE A 9 -15.26 9.82 -23.25
C ILE A 9 -13.93 9.13 -22.98
N ARG A 10 -13.94 7.83 -22.70
CA ARG A 10 -12.71 7.06 -22.38
C ARG A 10 -11.67 7.24 -23.50
N PRO A 11 -10.41 7.61 -23.15
CA PRO A 11 -9.33 7.74 -24.10
C PRO A 11 -9.18 6.54 -25.03
N GLN A 12 -8.94 6.81 -26.31
CA GLN A 12 -8.79 5.79 -27.33
C GLN A 12 -7.34 5.56 -27.72
N THR A 13 -6.49 6.59 -27.56
CA THR A 13 -5.05 6.58 -27.83
C THR A 13 -4.27 6.97 -26.60
N LEU A 14 -2.96 6.73 -26.58
CA LEU A 14 -2.08 7.15 -25.47
C LEU A 14 -2.03 8.67 -25.34
N ASP A 15 -2.15 9.40 -26.43
CA ASP A 15 -2.11 10.86 -26.42
C ASP A 15 -3.39 11.51 -25.86
N ASP A 16 -4.51 10.75 -25.82
CA ASP A 16 -5.75 11.18 -25.19
C ASP A 16 -5.75 11.00 -23.66
N VAL A 17 -4.79 10.22 -23.13
CA VAL A 17 -4.71 9.96 -21.69
C VAL A 17 -4.14 11.20 -20.99
N VAL A 18 -4.92 11.75 -20.06
CA VAL A 18 -4.47 12.88 -19.26
C VAL A 18 -3.56 12.42 -18.13
N GLY A 19 -2.52 13.21 -17.85
CA GLY A 19 -1.51 12.88 -16.86
C GLY A 19 -0.56 11.76 -17.29
N GLN A 20 0.07 11.11 -16.31
CA GLN A 20 0.99 9.98 -16.49
C GLN A 20 2.16 10.27 -17.46
N ARG A 21 2.64 11.51 -17.55
CA ARG A 21 3.67 11.90 -18.53
C ARG A 21 4.97 11.12 -18.39
N ALA A 22 5.35 10.75 -17.16
CA ALA A 22 6.53 9.95 -16.88
C ALA A 22 6.44 8.52 -17.47
N LEU A 23 5.21 7.98 -17.62
CA LEU A 23 4.96 6.65 -18.16
C LEU A 23 4.60 6.65 -19.63
N LEU A 24 3.80 7.63 -20.07
CA LEU A 24 3.14 7.67 -21.38
C LEU A 24 3.64 8.80 -22.29
N GLY A 25 4.47 9.72 -21.77
CA GLY A 25 5.09 10.76 -22.57
C GLY A 25 5.97 10.22 -23.69
N GLN A 26 6.30 11.03 -24.67
CA GLN A 26 7.16 10.64 -25.76
C GLN A 26 8.53 10.16 -25.23
N GLY A 27 8.97 8.97 -25.68
CA GLY A 27 10.21 8.36 -25.22
C GLY A 27 10.15 7.66 -23.86
N ALA A 28 9.03 7.73 -23.12
CA ALA A 28 8.86 7.00 -21.87
C ALA A 28 8.87 5.49 -22.07
N LEU A 29 9.36 4.75 -21.05
CA LEU A 29 9.57 3.31 -21.16
C LEU A 29 8.28 2.53 -21.47
N LEU A 30 7.19 2.79 -20.71
CA LEU A 30 5.91 2.11 -20.93
C LEU A 30 5.36 2.41 -22.33
N ARG A 31 5.44 3.67 -22.79
CA ARG A 31 5.02 4.05 -24.14
C ARG A 31 5.78 3.27 -25.21
N ARG A 32 7.11 3.20 -25.13
CA ARG A 32 7.95 2.43 -26.07
C ARG A 32 7.60 0.96 -26.08
N ILE A 33 7.32 0.35 -24.92
CA ILE A 33 6.86 -1.04 -24.81
C ILE A 33 5.53 -1.22 -25.55
N ILE A 34 4.58 -0.31 -25.35
CA ILE A 34 3.26 -0.38 -25.99
C ILE A 34 3.40 -0.22 -27.52
N GLU A 35 4.19 0.74 -27.97
CA GLU A 35 4.43 1.00 -29.39
C GLU A 35 5.20 -0.12 -30.10
N SER A 36 6.04 -0.87 -29.38
CA SER A 36 6.74 -2.05 -29.92
C SER A 36 5.81 -3.24 -30.21
N GLY A 37 4.61 -3.26 -29.62
CA GLY A 37 3.65 -4.38 -29.69
C GLY A 37 4.04 -5.62 -28.88
N SER A 38 5.25 -5.66 -28.31
CA SER A 38 5.71 -6.75 -27.45
C SER A 38 5.39 -6.44 -26.00
N ILE A 39 4.24 -6.87 -25.53
CA ILE A 39 3.72 -6.55 -24.21
C ILE A 39 4.12 -7.64 -23.21
N PRO A 40 4.98 -7.34 -22.21
CA PRO A 40 5.28 -8.26 -21.11
C PRO A 40 4.13 -8.29 -20.10
N ASN A 41 4.22 -9.20 -19.13
CA ASN A 41 3.33 -9.14 -17.96
C ASN A 41 3.66 -7.91 -17.12
N MET A 42 2.62 -7.21 -16.68
CA MET A 42 2.76 -5.92 -15.98
C MET A 42 1.85 -5.84 -14.76
N ILE A 43 2.28 -5.03 -13.80
CA ILE A 43 1.47 -4.63 -12.65
C ILE A 43 1.34 -3.10 -12.67
N PHE A 44 0.12 -2.61 -12.73
CA PHE A 44 -0.19 -1.19 -12.63
C PHE A 44 -0.61 -0.85 -11.19
N TYR A 45 0.21 -0.09 -10.52
CA TYR A 45 0.02 0.29 -9.13
C TYR A 45 -0.33 1.78 -9.01
N GLY A 46 -1.24 2.13 -8.10
CA GLY A 46 -1.62 3.50 -7.79
C GLY A 46 -3.11 3.68 -7.53
N ALA A 47 -3.54 4.87 -7.12
CA ALA A 47 -4.89 5.21 -6.73
C ALA A 47 -5.97 4.85 -7.76
N SER A 48 -7.24 4.82 -7.35
CA SER A 48 -8.36 4.62 -8.27
C SER A 48 -8.53 5.82 -9.22
N GLY A 49 -9.11 5.59 -10.41
CA GLY A 49 -9.51 6.68 -11.33
C GLY A 49 -8.39 7.39 -12.10
N ILE A 50 -7.12 6.99 -11.96
CA ILE A 50 -5.93 7.63 -12.57
C ILE A 50 -5.54 7.06 -13.94
N GLY A 51 -6.36 6.18 -14.53
CA GLY A 51 -6.19 5.71 -15.91
C GLY A 51 -5.64 4.30 -16.11
N LYS A 52 -5.39 3.48 -15.07
CA LYS A 52 -4.84 2.11 -15.20
C LYS A 52 -5.63 1.23 -16.18
N THR A 53 -6.93 1.11 -15.98
CA THR A 53 -7.84 0.33 -16.85
C THR A 53 -7.91 0.89 -18.27
N THR A 54 -7.83 2.22 -18.41
CA THR A 54 -7.83 2.89 -19.72
C THR A 54 -6.59 2.52 -20.52
N VAL A 55 -5.41 2.57 -19.90
CA VAL A 55 -4.15 2.20 -20.55
C VAL A 55 -4.15 0.73 -20.94
N ALA A 56 -4.64 -0.19 -20.09
CA ALA A 56 -4.79 -1.60 -20.43
C ALA A 56 -5.71 -1.80 -21.67
N SER A 57 -6.80 -1.05 -21.76
CA SER A 57 -7.71 -1.10 -22.91
C SER A 57 -7.06 -0.59 -24.20
N ILE A 58 -6.23 0.46 -24.11
CA ILE A 58 -5.46 0.99 -25.25
C ILE A 58 -4.43 -0.05 -25.72
N ILE A 59 -3.70 -0.69 -24.79
CA ILE A 59 -2.74 -1.75 -25.09
C ILE A 59 -3.41 -2.89 -25.87
N ALA A 60 -4.55 -3.39 -25.37
CA ALA A 60 -5.28 -4.47 -26.03
C ALA A 60 -5.69 -4.11 -27.46
N ARG A 61 -6.14 -2.86 -27.67
CA ARG A 61 -6.54 -2.37 -29.00
C ARG A 61 -5.35 -2.25 -29.95
N GLN A 62 -4.24 -1.65 -29.50
CA GLN A 62 -3.03 -1.49 -30.34
C GLN A 62 -2.41 -2.83 -30.72
N THR A 63 -2.43 -3.80 -29.83
CA THR A 63 -1.90 -5.15 -30.08
C THR A 63 -2.88 -6.07 -30.79
N LYS A 64 -4.11 -5.61 -31.06
CA LYS A 64 -5.22 -6.42 -31.63
C LYS A 64 -5.48 -7.71 -30.86
N ARG A 65 -5.18 -7.71 -29.54
CA ARG A 65 -5.45 -8.83 -28.63
C ARG A 65 -6.85 -8.74 -28.06
N LYS A 66 -7.49 -9.87 -27.82
CA LYS A 66 -8.76 -9.91 -27.11
C LYS A 66 -8.52 -9.53 -25.64
N LEU A 67 -9.19 -8.46 -25.18
CA LEU A 67 -9.13 -8.03 -23.79
C LEU A 67 -10.19 -8.74 -22.96
N TYR A 68 -9.75 -9.44 -21.92
CA TYR A 68 -10.61 -9.96 -20.88
C TYR A 68 -10.43 -9.12 -19.62
N HIS A 69 -11.51 -8.55 -19.13
CA HIS A 69 -11.51 -7.74 -17.92
C HIS A 69 -12.11 -8.52 -16.77
N LEU A 70 -11.31 -8.82 -15.77
CA LEU A 70 -11.70 -9.49 -14.54
C LEU A 70 -11.47 -8.57 -13.34
N ASN A 71 -12.32 -8.70 -12.33
CA ASN A 71 -12.15 -8.03 -11.05
C ASN A 71 -11.91 -9.11 -9.99
N ALA A 72 -10.79 -9.05 -9.27
CA ALA A 72 -10.39 -10.06 -8.28
C ALA A 72 -11.34 -10.15 -7.08
N THR A 73 -12.21 -9.14 -6.87
CA THR A 73 -13.24 -9.21 -5.82
C THR A 73 -14.38 -10.18 -6.16
N THR A 74 -14.61 -10.45 -7.45
CA THR A 74 -15.74 -11.28 -7.95
C THR A 74 -15.28 -12.46 -8.78
N ALA A 75 -14.11 -12.36 -9.41
CA ALA A 75 -13.57 -13.38 -10.28
C ALA A 75 -13.01 -14.59 -9.51
N SER A 76 -13.05 -15.75 -10.16
CA SER A 76 -12.49 -17.00 -9.69
C SER A 76 -11.39 -17.51 -10.64
N ILE A 77 -10.60 -18.50 -10.18
CA ILE A 77 -9.62 -19.18 -11.04
C ILE A 77 -10.33 -19.95 -12.17
N GLN A 78 -11.60 -20.34 -12.00
CA GLN A 78 -12.38 -21.00 -13.05
C GLN A 78 -12.66 -20.05 -14.22
N ASP A 79 -12.89 -18.77 -13.94
CA ASP A 79 -13.09 -17.75 -15.00
C ASP A 79 -11.82 -17.59 -15.85
N ILE A 80 -10.64 -17.62 -15.21
CA ILE A 80 -9.35 -17.55 -15.91
C ILE A 80 -9.14 -18.83 -16.76
N LYS A 81 -9.47 -20.00 -16.23
CA LYS A 81 -9.40 -21.28 -17.00
C LYS A 81 -10.35 -21.29 -18.18
N ALA A 82 -11.53 -20.72 -18.04
CA ALA A 82 -12.48 -20.58 -19.14
C ALA A 82 -11.92 -19.67 -20.25
N ILE A 83 -11.30 -18.55 -19.89
CA ILE A 83 -10.63 -17.66 -20.85
C ILE A 83 -9.53 -18.41 -21.60
N ILE A 84 -8.70 -19.19 -20.89
CA ILE A 84 -7.62 -19.95 -21.52
C ILE A 84 -8.17 -21.02 -22.47
N GLY A 85 -9.26 -21.70 -22.10
CA GLY A 85 -9.94 -22.63 -22.99
C GLY A 85 -10.48 -22.00 -24.29
N GLU A 86 -10.68 -20.69 -24.34
CA GLU A 86 -11.06 -19.96 -25.55
C GLU A 86 -9.84 -19.62 -26.44
N LEU A 87 -8.59 -19.65 -25.92
CA LEU A 87 -7.41 -19.20 -26.67
C LEU A 87 -7.04 -20.10 -27.84
N ASP A 88 -7.32 -21.39 -27.74
CA ASP A 88 -7.08 -22.37 -28.81
C ASP A 88 -8.16 -22.30 -29.91
N THR A 89 -9.06 -21.30 -29.85
CA THR A 89 -10.13 -21.12 -30.82
C THR A 89 -9.86 -19.89 -31.71
N PHE A 90 -10.65 -19.79 -32.83
CA PHE A 90 -10.61 -18.62 -33.73
C PHE A 90 -10.98 -17.29 -33.06
N LEU A 91 -11.37 -17.29 -31.77
CA LEU A 91 -11.83 -16.11 -31.05
C LEU A 91 -10.69 -15.19 -30.54
N ALA A 92 -9.46 -15.70 -30.50
CA ALA A 92 -8.29 -14.93 -30.02
C ALA A 92 -7.01 -15.21 -30.85
N PRO A 93 -7.02 -14.91 -32.18
CA PRO A 93 -5.92 -15.28 -33.08
C PRO A 93 -4.57 -14.63 -32.74
N ASN A 94 -4.57 -13.52 -31.98
CA ASN A 94 -3.36 -12.80 -31.54
C ASN A 94 -3.07 -13.01 -30.03
N GLY A 95 -3.71 -14.02 -29.41
CA GLY A 95 -3.62 -14.28 -27.97
C GLY A 95 -4.52 -13.38 -27.12
N ALA A 96 -4.59 -13.67 -25.82
CA ALA A 96 -5.37 -12.92 -24.87
C ALA A 96 -4.50 -11.95 -24.05
N LEU A 97 -5.12 -10.82 -23.73
CA LEU A 97 -4.66 -9.92 -22.69
C LEU A 97 -5.69 -9.95 -21.57
N VAL A 98 -5.28 -10.42 -20.39
CA VAL A 98 -6.12 -10.47 -19.20
C VAL A 98 -5.79 -9.27 -18.33
N TYR A 99 -6.75 -8.36 -18.18
CA TYR A 99 -6.66 -7.28 -17.20
C TYR A 99 -7.37 -7.73 -15.92
N LEU A 100 -6.58 -7.94 -14.85
CA LEU A 100 -7.07 -8.33 -13.54
C LEU A 100 -7.04 -7.13 -12.60
N ASP A 101 -8.21 -6.58 -12.33
CA ASP A 101 -8.36 -5.42 -11.43
C ASP A 101 -8.35 -5.87 -9.97
N GLU A 102 -7.69 -5.07 -9.11
CA GLU A 102 -7.60 -5.26 -7.66
C GLU A 102 -7.02 -6.63 -7.24
N ILE A 103 -5.90 -7.04 -7.85
CA ILE A 103 -5.26 -8.36 -7.64
C ILE A 103 -5.00 -8.71 -6.17
N GLN A 104 -4.87 -7.73 -5.27
CA GLN A 104 -4.67 -7.95 -3.83
C GLN A 104 -5.83 -8.72 -3.16
N TYR A 105 -7.02 -8.75 -3.76
CA TYR A 105 -8.15 -9.55 -3.26
C TYR A 105 -8.04 -11.03 -3.60
N PHE A 106 -7.16 -11.42 -4.53
CA PHE A 106 -6.83 -12.82 -4.71
C PHE A 106 -5.94 -13.31 -3.57
N ASN A 107 -6.33 -14.41 -2.93
CA ASN A 107 -5.50 -15.05 -1.93
C ASN A 107 -4.23 -15.67 -2.58
N LYS A 108 -3.24 -16.04 -1.74
CA LYS A 108 -1.96 -16.57 -2.20
C LYS A 108 -2.10 -17.78 -3.15
N LYS A 109 -3.05 -18.69 -2.88
CA LYS A 109 -3.30 -19.88 -3.71
C LYS A 109 -3.86 -19.50 -5.09
N GLN A 110 -4.77 -18.52 -5.14
CA GLN A 110 -5.30 -18.00 -6.38
C GLN A 110 -4.21 -17.29 -7.21
N GLN A 111 -3.39 -16.46 -6.55
CA GLN A 111 -2.26 -15.82 -7.22
C GLN A 111 -1.25 -16.86 -7.75
N GLN A 112 -0.95 -17.92 -6.99
CA GLN A 112 -0.08 -19.00 -7.47
C GLN A 112 -0.61 -19.71 -8.72
N SER A 113 -1.93 -19.88 -8.81
CA SER A 113 -2.54 -20.51 -9.98
C SER A 113 -2.40 -19.68 -11.28
N LEU A 114 -2.14 -18.36 -11.18
CA LEU A 114 -1.85 -17.53 -12.35
C LEU A 114 -0.48 -17.81 -12.96
N LEU A 115 0.46 -18.30 -12.16
CA LEU A 115 1.85 -18.51 -12.61
C LEU A 115 1.93 -19.48 -13.80
N GLU A 116 1.19 -20.57 -13.78
CA GLU A 116 1.15 -21.56 -14.85
C GLU A 116 0.85 -20.91 -16.21
N PHE A 117 -0.11 -20.00 -16.24
CA PHE A 117 -0.57 -19.34 -17.46
C PHE A 117 0.33 -18.20 -17.93
N ILE A 118 1.03 -17.58 -17.00
CA ILE A 118 2.00 -16.52 -17.27
C ILE A 118 3.30 -17.13 -17.81
N GLU A 119 3.76 -18.26 -17.23
CA GLU A 119 5.03 -18.89 -17.57
C GLU A 119 5.01 -19.60 -18.91
N ASN A 120 3.90 -20.24 -19.27
CA ASN A 120 3.76 -20.93 -20.55
C ASN A 120 3.38 -19.98 -21.71
N GLY A 121 3.20 -18.68 -21.41
CA GLY A 121 2.89 -17.66 -22.43
C GLY A 121 1.46 -17.72 -22.99
N GLN A 122 0.58 -18.52 -22.40
CA GLN A 122 -0.82 -18.64 -22.86
C GLN A 122 -1.58 -17.34 -22.72
N MET A 123 -1.26 -16.52 -21.70
CA MET A 123 -1.84 -15.21 -21.54
C MET A 123 -0.79 -14.14 -21.23
N THR A 124 -1.09 -12.89 -21.61
CA THR A 124 -0.39 -11.72 -21.08
C THR A 124 -1.23 -11.11 -19.96
N LEU A 125 -0.63 -11.02 -18.77
CA LEU A 125 -1.30 -10.46 -17.60
C LEU A 125 -0.96 -8.97 -17.45
N ILE A 126 -1.98 -8.13 -17.32
CA ILE A 126 -1.88 -6.79 -16.75
C ILE A 126 -2.72 -6.79 -15.48
N ALA A 127 -2.08 -6.85 -14.33
CA ALA A 127 -2.77 -6.73 -13.05
C ALA A 127 -2.79 -5.28 -12.58
N SER A 128 -3.84 -4.87 -11.87
CA SER A 128 -3.88 -3.57 -11.20
C SER A 128 -4.10 -3.72 -9.71
N THR A 129 -3.61 -2.75 -8.96
CA THR A 129 -3.78 -2.66 -7.51
C THR A 129 -3.75 -1.21 -7.05
N THR A 130 -4.52 -0.89 -6.01
CA THR A 130 -4.41 0.37 -5.28
C THR A 130 -3.44 0.27 -4.10
N GLU A 131 -3.07 -0.95 -3.69
CA GLU A 131 -2.18 -1.21 -2.57
C GLU A 131 -0.74 -1.41 -3.06
N ASN A 132 0.24 -1.21 -2.17
CA ASN A 132 1.65 -1.41 -2.54
C ASN A 132 1.90 -2.86 -2.97
N PRO A 133 2.29 -3.12 -4.23
CA PRO A 133 2.39 -4.47 -4.79
C PRO A 133 3.39 -5.36 -4.04
N TYR A 134 4.44 -4.79 -3.46
CA TYR A 134 5.49 -5.53 -2.75
C TYR A 134 5.02 -6.14 -1.43
N PHE A 135 3.87 -5.71 -0.89
CA PHE A 135 3.29 -6.28 0.33
C PHE A 135 2.15 -7.28 0.05
N TYR A 136 1.43 -7.09 -1.04
CA TYR A 136 0.17 -7.81 -1.28
C TYR A 136 0.23 -8.81 -2.44
N ILE A 137 1.20 -8.67 -3.34
CA ILE A 137 1.33 -9.57 -4.48
C ILE A 137 2.41 -10.63 -4.19
N TYR A 138 2.11 -11.88 -4.55
CA TYR A 138 3.02 -12.99 -4.36
C TYR A 138 4.33 -12.78 -5.12
N ASN A 139 5.47 -12.95 -4.45
CA ASN A 139 6.80 -12.64 -4.99
C ASN A 139 7.08 -13.34 -6.34
N ALA A 140 6.55 -14.56 -6.56
CA ALA A 140 6.74 -15.25 -7.82
C ALA A 140 6.03 -14.56 -8.99
N ILE A 141 4.92 -13.86 -8.78
CA ILE A 141 4.28 -13.01 -9.80
C ILE A 141 5.11 -11.74 -10.00
N LEU A 142 5.52 -11.09 -8.91
CA LEU A 142 6.34 -9.87 -8.98
C LEU A 142 7.61 -10.09 -9.79
N SER A 143 8.29 -11.23 -9.63
CA SER A 143 9.52 -11.54 -10.37
C SER A 143 9.29 -11.76 -11.87
N ARG A 144 8.06 -11.93 -12.33
CA ARG A 144 7.66 -12.19 -13.73
C ARG A 144 6.92 -11.03 -14.36
N CYS A 145 6.68 -9.96 -13.60
CA CYS A 145 5.95 -8.78 -14.05
C CYS A 145 6.81 -7.52 -13.87
N THR A 146 6.64 -6.57 -14.78
CA THR A 146 7.19 -5.22 -14.59
C THR A 146 6.16 -4.35 -13.88
N VAL A 147 6.57 -3.72 -12.78
CA VAL A 147 5.70 -2.83 -12.00
C VAL A 147 5.80 -1.41 -12.53
N PHE A 148 4.66 -0.78 -12.82
CA PHE A 148 4.54 0.61 -13.21
C PHE A 148 3.67 1.36 -12.21
N GLU A 149 4.25 2.40 -11.59
CA GLU A 149 3.55 3.27 -10.66
C GLU A 149 2.81 4.38 -11.41
N PHE A 150 1.50 4.41 -11.28
CA PHE A 150 0.64 5.49 -11.76
C PHE A 150 0.46 6.50 -10.63
N LYS A 151 0.72 7.77 -10.93
CA LYS A 151 0.59 8.87 -9.96
C LYS A 151 -0.77 9.57 -10.08
N PRO A 152 -1.26 10.22 -9.01
CA PRO A 152 -2.40 11.12 -9.11
C PRO A 152 -2.19 12.12 -10.24
N VAL A 153 -3.28 12.44 -10.94
CA VAL A 153 -3.20 13.37 -12.08
C VAL A 153 -3.24 14.81 -11.59
N GLU A 154 -2.34 15.64 -12.11
CA GLU A 154 -2.25 17.06 -11.74
C GLU A 154 -3.53 17.83 -12.11
N PRO A 155 -3.95 18.82 -11.30
CA PRO A 155 -5.20 19.56 -11.51
C PRO A 155 -5.30 20.20 -12.91
N GLU A 156 -4.21 20.72 -13.46
CA GLU A 156 -4.18 21.35 -14.79
C GLU A 156 -4.47 20.37 -15.92
N GLU A 157 -4.04 19.12 -15.75
CA GLU A 157 -4.33 18.05 -16.71
C GLU A 157 -5.81 17.59 -16.58
N ILE A 158 -6.32 17.51 -15.35
CA ILE A 158 -7.73 17.17 -15.12
C ILE A 158 -8.66 18.25 -15.63
N GLU A 159 -8.33 19.51 -15.50
CA GLU A 159 -9.10 20.63 -16.02
C GLU A 159 -9.34 20.51 -17.54
N ARG A 160 -8.34 20.05 -18.30
CA ARG A 160 -8.48 19.74 -19.73
C ARG A 160 -9.47 18.61 -19.97
N ALA A 161 -9.41 17.54 -19.16
CA ALA A 161 -10.36 16.43 -19.25
C ALA A 161 -11.80 16.88 -18.92
N VAL A 162 -11.97 17.70 -17.89
CA VAL A 162 -13.26 18.28 -17.46
C VAL A 162 -13.85 19.16 -18.55
N THR A 163 -13.05 20.05 -19.15
CA THR A 163 -13.48 20.92 -20.27
C THR A 163 -13.94 20.09 -21.46
N ARG A 164 -13.20 19.03 -21.82
CA ARG A 164 -13.59 18.09 -22.87
C ARG A 164 -14.88 17.35 -22.51
N ALA A 165 -15.02 16.95 -21.26
CA ALA A 165 -16.20 16.24 -20.78
C ALA A 165 -17.47 17.09 -20.86
N PHE A 166 -17.41 18.37 -20.45
CA PHE A 166 -18.53 19.29 -20.59
C PHE A 166 -18.95 19.49 -22.04
N ARG A 167 -17.99 19.63 -22.97
CA ARG A 167 -18.29 19.76 -24.40
C ARG A 167 -19.06 18.55 -24.94
N ILE A 168 -18.70 17.35 -24.50
CA ILE A 168 -19.37 16.11 -24.93
C ILE A 168 -20.73 15.92 -24.21
N ALA A 169 -20.81 16.28 -22.92
CA ALA A 169 -22.07 16.21 -22.16
C ALA A 169 -23.10 17.21 -22.67
N ALA A 170 -22.67 18.35 -23.20
CA ALA A 170 -23.51 19.40 -23.78
C ALA A 170 -23.79 19.20 -25.29
N ALA A 171 -23.38 18.08 -25.92
CA ALA A 171 -23.51 17.88 -27.35
C ALA A 171 -24.99 17.95 -27.82
N ASP A 172 -25.91 17.50 -26.98
CA ASP A 172 -27.37 17.47 -27.28
C ASP A 172 -28.17 18.52 -26.50
N ARG A 173 -27.50 19.47 -25.82
CA ARG A 173 -28.11 20.50 -24.96
C ARG A 173 -27.32 21.80 -25.01
N THR A 174 -28.01 22.92 -24.84
CA THR A 174 -27.39 24.24 -24.73
C THR A 174 -27.07 24.53 -23.26
N ILE A 175 -25.88 24.09 -22.79
CA ILE A 175 -25.41 24.37 -21.42
C ILE A 175 -24.22 25.31 -21.47
N THR A 176 -24.28 26.38 -20.69
CA THR A 176 -23.14 27.30 -20.49
C THR A 176 -22.40 26.88 -19.24
N VAL A 177 -21.07 26.91 -19.24
CA VAL A 177 -20.23 26.61 -18.09
C VAL A 177 -19.52 27.91 -17.69
N ALA A 178 -19.71 28.34 -16.45
CA ALA A 178 -19.09 29.57 -15.94
C ALA A 178 -17.56 29.39 -15.80
N ASP A 179 -16.84 30.49 -15.97
CA ASP A 179 -15.39 30.50 -15.80
C ASP A 179 -15.01 30.01 -14.39
N GLY A 180 -13.97 29.19 -14.30
CA GLY A 180 -13.46 28.63 -13.05
C GLY A 180 -14.12 27.33 -12.59
N VAL A 181 -15.25 26.90 -13.15
CA VAL A 181 -15.94 25.64 -12.84
C VAL A 181 -15.03 24.43 -13.07
N ALA A 182 -14.37 24.37 -14.22
CA ALA A 182 -13.46 23.27 -14.55
C ALA A 182 -12.28 23.17 -13.59
N ALA A 183 -11.68 24.30 -13.24
CA ALA A 183 -10.60 24.37 -12.27
C ALA A 183 -11.05 24.00 -10.84
N CYS A 184 -12.26 24.37 -10.45
CA CYS A 184 -12.85 23.99 -9.15
C CYS A 184 -13.02 22.48 -9.05
N ILE A 185 -13.62 21.83 -10.07
CA ILE A 185 -13.78 20.39 -10.13
C ILE A 185 -12.43 19.68 -10.10
N ALA A 186 -11.45 20.15 -10.92
CA ALA A 186 -10.13 19.57 -11.04
C ALA A 186 -9.39 19.55 -9.69
N ARG A 187 -9.44 20.66 -8.94
CA ARG A 187 -8.86 20.75 -7.58
C ARG A 187 -9.59 19.87 -6.56
N GLY A 188 -10.91 19.75 -6.70
CA GLY A 188 -11.74 19.01 -5.75
C GLY A 188 -11.76 17.49 -5.95
N CYS A 189 -11.17 16.94 -7.01
CA CYS A 189 -11.19 15.49 -7.27
C CYS A 189 -9.93 14.73 -6.79
N GLY A 190 -8.89 15.44 -6.28
CA GLY A 190 -7.70 14.80 -5.68
C GLY A 190 -6.93 13.88 -6.64
N GLY A 191 -6.82 14.23 -7.91
CA GLY A 191 -6.09 13.43 -8.89
C GLY A 191 -6.89 12.33 -9.58
N ASP A 192 -8.16 12.08 -9.19
CA ASP A 192 -9.06 11.06 -9.77
C ASP A 192 -9.87 11.64 -10.95
N VAL A 193 -9.45 11.29 -12.16
CA VAL A 193 -10.12 11.75 -13.41
C VAL A 193 -11.53 11.22 -13.53
N ARG A 194 -11.81 9.97 -13.10
CA ARG A 194 -13.15 9.38 -13.17
C ARG A 194 -14.12 10.17 -12.31
N LYS A 195 -13.70 10.57 -11.12
CA LYS A 195 -14.47 11.36 -10.20
C LYS A 195 -14.77 12.76 -10.77
N ALA A 196 -13.78 13.39 -11.38
CA ALA A 196 -13.97 14.66 -12.06
C ALA A 196 -15.00 14.58 -13.18
N ILE A 197 -14.96 13.50 -14.00
CA ILE A 197 -15.91 13.30 -15.09
C ILE A 197 -17.33 12.98 -14.56
N ASN A 198 -17.46 12.21 -13.48
CA ASN A 198 -18.74 11.96 -12.82
C ASN A 198 -19.35 13.26 -12.26
N ALA A 199 -18.53 14.17 -11.73
CA ALA A 199 -18.98 15.50 -11.31
C ALA A 199 -19.53 16.31 -12.49
N VAL A 200 -18.86 16.28 -13.64
CA VAL A 200 -19.36 16.91 -14.89
C VAL A 200 -20.70 16.33 -15.29
N GLU A 201 -20.83 15.00 -15.30
CA GLU A 201 -22.08 14.33 -15.67
C GLU A 201 -23.25 14.73 -14.76
N LEU A 202 -22.99 14.79 -13.44
CA LEU A 202 -23.99 15.20 -12.46
C LEU A 202 -24.42 16.66 -12.66
N LEU A 203 -23.46 17.58 -12.87
CA LEU A 203 -23.72 18.99 -13.10
C LEU A 203 -24.48 19.21 -14.41
N ALA A 204 -24.04 18.56 -15.49
CA ALA A 204 -24.69 18.67 -16.80
C ALA A 204 -26.11 18.14 -16.76
N ASN A 205 -26.37 17.02 -16.07
CA ASN A 205 -27.70 16.45 -15.93
C ASN A 205 -28.60 17.27 -15.00
N GLY A 206 -28.06 17.94 -14.01
CA GLY A 206 -28.79 18.81 -13.07
C GLY A 206 -29.12 20.21 -13.64
N THR A 207 -28.46 20.60 -14.72
CA THR A 207 -28.68 21.91 -15.35
C THR A 207 -29.77 21.82 -16.44
N ALA A 208 -30.72 22.74 -16.41
CA ALA A 208 -31.75 22.84 -17.44
C ALA A 208 -31.15 23.24 -18.79
N ASP A 209 -31.83 22.91 -19.89
CA ASP A 209 -31.44 23.36 -21.22
C ASP A 209 -31.49 24.91 -21.31
N GLY A 210 -30.44 25.50 -21.86
CA GLY A 210 -30.20 26.95 -21.82
C GLY A 210 -29.66 27.48 -20.48
N GLY A 211 -29.46 26.60 -19.47
CA GLY A 211 -28.94 26.98 -18.15
C GLY A 211 -27.42 27.12 -18.07
N THR A 212 -26.95 27.66 -16.94
CA THR A 212 -25.53 27.86 -16.66
C THR A 212 -25.09 27.02 -15.44
N VAL A 213 -24.05 26.23 -15.59
CA VAL A 213 -23.34 25.57 -14.48
C VAL A 213 -22.55 26.64 -13.74
N SER A 214 -22.89 26.87 -12.46
CA SER A 214 -22.23 27.87 -11.63
C SER A 214 -21.04 27.31 -10.84
N ILE A 215 -20.16 28.20 -10.37
CA ILE A 215 -19.07 27.84 -9.45
C ILE A 215 -19.64 27.27 -8.14
N ALA A 216 -20.76 27.83 -7.62
CA ALA A 216 -21.39 27.38 -6.41
C ALA A 216 -21.86 25.91 -6.49
N ASP A 217 -22.40 25.50 -7.65
CA ASP A 217 -22.77 24.10 -7.90
C ASP A 217 -21.54 23.19 -7.92
N ALA A 218 -20.46 23.65 -8.56
CA ALA A 218 -19.19 22.92 -8.61
C ALA A 218 -18.56 22.78 -7.20
N GLU A 219 -18.61 23.82 -6.39
CA GLU A 219 -18.11 23.81 -5.00
C GLU A 219 -18.90 22.84 -4.11
N GLN A 220 -20.22 22.76 -4.24
CA GLN A 220 -21.01 21.79 -3.48
C GLN A 220 -20.62 20.35 -3.77
N ILE A 221 -20.29 20.03 -5.03
CA ILE A 221 -19.82 18.70 -5.42
C ILE A 221 -18.38 18.51 -4.97
N ALA A 222 -17.51 19.51 -5.11
CA ALA A 222 -16.12 19.47 -4.72
C ALA A 222 -15.96 19.35 -3.18
N GLN A 223 -16.75 20.08 -2.37
CA GLN A 223 -16.71 20.00 -0.91
C GLN A 223 -17.08 18.62 -0.39
N ARG A 224 -18.17 18.01 -0.90
CA ARG A 224 -18.52 16.61 -0.59
C ARG A 224 -17.44 15.63 -1.01
N SER A 225 -16.62 16.02 -1.98
CA SER A 225 -15.50 15.26 -2.51
C SER A 225 -14.24 15.40 -1.66
N ASN A 226 -13.91 16.60 -1.21
CA ASN A 226 -12.71 16.88 -0.41
C ASN A 226 -12.75 16.23 0.98
N MET A 227 -13.91 16.11 1.62
CA MET A 227 -14.07 15.40 2.90
C MET A 227 -13.69 13.90 2.80
N ARG A 228 -13.68 13.31 1.59
CA ARG A 228 -13.28 11.91 1.35
C ARG A 228 -11.90 11.76 0.71
N TYR A 229 -11.24 12.84 0.28
CA TYR A 229 -10.16 12.77 -0.71
C TYR A 229 -8.76 13.03 -0.22
N ASP A 230 -8.57 13.30 1.04
CA ASP A 230 -7.22 13.48 1.62
C ASP A 230 -6.50 12.11 1.85
N ARG A 231 -7.06 11.01 1.33
CA ARG A 231 -6.55 9.65 1.59
C ARG A 231 -5.29 9.26 0.84
N ASP A 232 -5.02 9.84 -0.33
CA ASP A 232 -3.99 9.33 -1.25
C ASP A 232 -3.00 10.41 -1.76
N GLY A 233 -3.04 11.63 -1.19
CA GLY A 233 -2.15 12.73 -1.57
C GLY A 233 -0.98 12.93 -0.60
N ASP A 234 0.01 13.76 -1.00
CA ASP A 234 1.14 14.16 -0.15
C ASP A 234 0.67 14.71 1.21
N SER A 235 -0.49 15.41 1.23
CA SER A 235 -1.08 15.92 2.48
C SER A 235 -1.51 14.81 3.44
N HIS A 236 -1.95 13.65 2.96
CA HIS A 236 -2.29 12.50 3.79
C HIS A 236 -1.05 11.92 4.50
N TYR A 237 0.04 11.71 3.76
CA TYR A 237 1.30 11.25 4.34
C TYR A 237 1.87 12.29 5.31
N ASP A 238 1.69 13.57 5.03
CA ASP A 238 2.08 14.66 5.93
C ASP A 238 1.29 14.66 7.23
N ILE A 239 -0.03 14.41 7.18
CA ILE A 239 -0.86 14.30 8.39
C ILE A 239 -0.46 13.07 9.21
N LEU A 240 -0.25 11.91 8.59
CA LEU A 240 0.24 10.71 9.29
C LEU A 240 1.62 10.92 9.92
N SER A 241 2.50 11.61 9.21
CA SER A 241 3.83 12.00 9.72
C SER A 241 3.73 12.99 10.89
N ALA A 242 2.85 13.99 10.78
CA ALA A 242 2.61 14.96 11.84
C ALA A 242 1.99 14.28 13.07
N PHE A 243 1.05 13.37 12.89
CA PHE A 243 0.47 12.57 13.96
C PHE A 243 1.55 11.79 14.72
N GLN A 244 2.38 11.02 14.00
CA GLN A 244 3.48 10.29 14.62
C GLN A 244 4.47 11.19 15.35
N LYS A 245 4.88 12.30 14.71
CA LYS A 245 5.82 13.26 15.30
C LYS A 245 5.25 13.93 16.56
N SER A 246 3.95 14.21 16.60
CA SER A 246 3.27 14.76 17.78
C SER A 246 3.30 13.77 18.95
N VAL A 247 2.99 12.49 18.70
CA VAL A 247 3.09 11.44 19.72
C VAL A 247 4.54 11.27 20.20
N ARG A 248 5.50 11.21 19.27
CA ARG A 248 6.95 11.13 19.56
C ARG A 248 7.42 12.33 20.38
N GLY A 249 6.92 13.51 20.06
CA GLY A 249 7.20 14.77 20.77
C GLY A 249 6.45 14.93 22.09
N SER A 250 5.62 13.95 22.48
CA SER A 250 4.80 13.99 23.72
C SER A 250 3.83 15.17 23.78
N ASP A 251 3.23 15.52 22.63
CA ASP A 251 2.17 16.53 22.52
C ASP A 251 0.82 15.84 22.26
N PRO A 252 0.00 15.60 23.30
CA PRO A 252 -1.29 14.95 23.16
C PRO A 252 -2.32 15.81 22.41
N ASP A 253 -2.24 17.13 22.50
CA ASP A 253 -3.20 18.02 21.84
C ASP A 253 -2.98 18.03 20.31
N ALA A 254 -1.73 18.12 19.88
CA ALA A 254 -1.38 17.99 18.47
C ALA A 254 -1.70 16.58 17.94
N ALA A 255 -1.44 15.53 18.72
CA ALA A 255 -1.79 14.15 18.34
C ALA A 255 -3.30 14.00 18.13
N LEU A 256 -4.14 14.52 19.03
CA LEU A 256 -5.59 14.51 18.88
C LEU A 256 -6.06 15.32 17.66
N HIS A 257 -5.45 16.48 17.40
CA HIS A 257 -5.79 17.29 16.23
C HIS A 257 -5.52 16.54 14.92
N TYR A 258 -4.33 15.94 14.75
CA TYR A 258 -4.01 15.20 13.53
C TYR A 258 -4.79 13.90 13.42
N LEU A 259 -5.09 13.21 14.53
CA LEU A 259 -6.01 12.08 14.54
C LEU A 259 -7.40 12.49 14.04
N ALA A 260 -7.95 13.59 14.56
CA ALA A 260 -9.26 14.09 14.14
C ALA A 260 -9.29 14.38 12.63
N ARG A 261 -8.22 14.97 12.07
CA ARG A 261 -8.11 15.18 10.61
C ARG A 261 -8.14 13.89 9.82
N LEU A 262 -7.46 12.83 10.28
CA LEU A 262 -7.50 11.51 9.65
C LEU A 262 -8.89 10.88 9.70
N LEU A 263 -9.58 10.99 10.84
CA LEU A 263 -10.93 10.44 11.04
C LEU A 263 -11.99 11.19 10.22
N GLU A 264 -11.92 12.53 10.15
CA GLU A 264 -12.80 13.34 9.29
C GLU A 264 -12.57 13.03 7.80
N ALA A 265 -11.33 12.76 7.38
CA ALA A 265 -11.03 12.25 6.05
C ALA A 265 -11.54 10.81 5.83
N GLY A 266 -12.09 10.16 6.86
CA GLY A 266 -12.60 8.78 6.85
C GLY A 266 -11.49 7.73 6.77
N ASP A 267 -10.23 8.08 7.11
CA ASP A 267 -9.10 7.16 7.05
C ASP A 267 -8.72 6.59 8.42
N MET A 268 -9.67 5.88 8.99
CA MET A 268 -9.46 5.14 10.24
C MET A 268 -8.42 4.02 10.08
N ILE A 269 -8.31 3.42 8.90
CA ILE A 269 -7.40 2.29 8.66
C ILE A 269 -5.95 2.71 8.77
N SER A 270 -5.55 3.79 8.09
CA SER A 270 -4.17 4.28 8.14
C SER A 270 -3.82 4.82 9.53
N ALA A 271 -4.77 5.51 10.19
CA ALA A 271 -4.61 5.96 11.57
C ALA A 271 -4.34 4.77 12.50
N ALA A 272 -5.16 3.71 12.44
CA ALA A 272 -5.01 2.51 13.26
C ALA A 272 -3.67 1.79 13.01
N ARG A 273 -3.28 1.59 11.74
CA ARG A 273 -1.98 1.02 11.38
C ARG A 273 -0.82 1.84 11.95
N ARG A 274 -0.88 3.17 11.80
CA ARG A 274 0.15 4.07 12.32
C ARG A 274 0.25 4.02 13.84
N MET A 275 -0.87 3.93 14.56
CA MET A 275 -0.89 3.77 16.02
C MET A 275 -0.15 2.52 16.48
N LEU A 276 -0.35 1.37 15.83
CA LEU A 276 0.37 0.14 16.14
C LEU A 276 1.88 0.26 15.91
N VAL A 277 2.28 0.96 14.84
CA VAL A 277 3.69 1.27 14.58
C VAL A 277 4.27 2.15 15.69
N ILE A 278 3.61 3.27 16.02
CA ILE A 278 4.06 4.20 17.05
C ILE A 278 4.19 3.51 18.42
N ALA A 279 3.23 2.65 18.78
CA ALA A 279 3.25 1.91 20.04
C ALA A 279 4.49 1.02 20.17
N ALA A 280 4.99 0.45 19.07
CA ALA A 280 6.18 -0.41 19.04
C ALA A 280 7.48 0.38 18.80
N GLU A 281 7.45 1.40 17.92
CA GLU A 281 8.61 2.16 17.47
C GLU A 281 9.02 3.26 18.47
N ASP A 282 8.03 4.06 18.94
CA ASP A 282 8.29 5.26 19.71
C ASP A 282 8.11 5.06 21.24
N VAL A 283 7.11 4.29 21.66
CA VAL A 283 6.89 3.93 23.06
C VAL A 283 7.69 2.69 23.44
N GLY A 284 7.55 1.62 22.67
CA GLY A 284 8.39 0.43 22.73
C GLY A 284 8.60 -0.14 24.13
N LEU A 285 9.85 -0.44 24.44
CA LEU A 285 10.25 -1.05 25.70
C LEU A 285 10.20 -0.11 26.92
N ALA A 286 9.94 1.18 26.72
CA ALA A 286 9.72 2.09 27.84
C ALA A 286 8.40 1.79 28.56
N TYR A 287 7.38 1.34 27.80
CA TYR A 287 6.08 0.88 28.33
C TYR A 287 5.58 -0.32 27.51
N PRO A 288 6.05 -1.53 27.78
CA PRO A 288 5.80 -2.73 26.94
C PRO A 288 4.32 -3.09 26.78
N GLN A 289 3.44 -2.75 27.74
CA GLN A 289 2.01 -3.00 27.64
C GLN A 289 1.30 -2.10 26.65
N CYS A 290 1.91 -1.00 26.22
CA CYS A 290 1.30 0.01 25.35
C CYS A 290 0.76 -0.62 24.07
N ILE A 291 1.51 -1.48 23.41
CA ILE A 291 1.08 -2.11 22.15
C ILE A 291 -0.19 -2.95 22.32
N SER A 292 -0.33 -3.67 23.44
CA SER A 292 -1.52 -4.48 23.73
C SER A 292 -2.73 -3.60 23.99
N ILE A 293 -2.57 -2.50 24.71
CA ILE A 293 -3.65 -1.54 24.99
C ILE A 293 -4.09 -0.86 23.69
N VAL A 294 -3.12 -0.37 22.90
CA VAL A 294 -3.40 0.27 21.61
C VAL A 294 -4.09 -0.71 20.65
N LYS A 295 -3.66 -1.97 20.62
CA LYS A 295 -4.32 -3.01 19.81
C LYS A 295 -5.77 -3.21 20.24
N SER A 296 -6.05 -3.25 21.54
CA SER A 296 -7.42 -3.37 22.05
C SER A 296 -8.29 -2.16 21.70
N CYS A 297 -7.74 -0.94 21.79
CA CYS A 297 -8.42 0.27 21.36
C CYS A 297 -8.72 0.27 19.85
N VAL A 298 -7.77 -0.18 19.03
CA VAL A 298 -7.95 -0.32 17.58
C VAL A 298 -9.04 -1.35 17.26
N ASP A 299 -9.04 -2.51 17.92
CA ASP A 299 -10.07 -3.54 17.70
C ASP A 299 -11.46 -3.04 18.12
N ALA A 300 -11.55 -2.35 19.24
CA ALA A 300 -12.81 -1.71 19.68
C ALA A 300 -13.29 -0.68 18.65
N ALA A 301 -12.38 0.14 18.10
CA ALA A 301 -12.72 1.13 17.08
C ALA A 301 -13.29 0.48 15.81
N PHE A 302 -12.72 -0.63 15.35
CA PHE A 302 -13.25 -1.36 14.19
C PHE A 302 -14.59 -2.03 14.47
N GLN A 303 -14.86 -2.46 15.70
CA GLN A 303 -16.15 -3.03 16.10
C GLN A 303 -17.24 -1.98 16.19
N LEU A 304 -16.90 -0.79 16.71
CA LEU A 304 -17.86 0.31 16.90
C LEU A 304 -18.17 1.04 15.59
N GLY A 305 -17.16 1.26 14.75
CA GLY A 305 -17.29 2.12 13.58
C GLY A 305 -17.40 3.61 13.93
N LEU A 306 -17.31 4.48 12.93
CA LEU A 306 -17.53 5.92 13.12
C LEU A 306 -19.04 6.21 13.27
N PRO A 307 -19.42 7.16 14.13
CA PRO A 307 -18.55 8.14 14.81
C PRO A 307 -17.95 7.69 16.15
N GLU A 308 -18.39 6.59 16.76
CA GLU A 308 -17.97 6.15 18.10
C GLU A 308 -16.51 5.69 18.15
N ALA A 309 -15.97 5.16 17.07
CA ALA A 309 -14.57 4.70 16.95
C ALA A 309 -13.55 5.78 17.36
N ARG A 310 -13.92 7.08 17.27
CA ARG A 310 -13.04 8.18 17.69
C ARG A 310 -12.64 8.12 19.16
N ILE A 311 -13.49 7.54 20.03
CA ILE A 311 -13.27 7.51 21.47
C ILE A 311 -12.09 6.59 21.85
N PRO A 312 -12.11 5.29 21.53
CA PRO A 312 -10.96 4.42 21.83
C PRO A 312 -9.69 4.83 21.09
N LEU A 313 -9.79 5.40 19.88
CA LEU A 313 -8.61 5.89 19.16
C LEU A 313 -8.01 7.14 19.83
N ALA A 314 -8.82 8.04 20.37
CA ALA A 314 -8.35 9.18 21.14
C ALA A 314 -7.66 8.75 22.45
N GLU A 315 -8.23 7.77 23.16
CA GLU A 315 -7.62 7.17 24.36
C GLU A 315 -6.23 6.62 24.04
N ALA A 316 -6.10 5.83 22.96
CA ALA A 316 -4.82 5.28 22.52
C ALA A 316 -3.81 6.37 22.13
N ALA A 317 -4.24 7.43 21.45
CA ALA A 317 -3.37 8.55 21.07
C ALA A 317 -2.83 9.30 22.30
N ILE A 318 -3.69 9.61 23.27
CA ILE A 318 -3.31 10.27 24.53
C ILE A 318 -2.34 9.37 25.32
N LEU A 319 -2.67 8.08 25.48
CA LEU A 319 -1.81 7.12 26.17
C LEU A 319 -0.40 7.11 25.55
N MET A 320 -0.29 6.99 24.24
CA MET A 320 1.00 6.97 23.55
C MET A 320 1.73 8.31 23.67
N ALA A 321 1.04 9.43 23.55
CA ALA A 321 1.65 10.75 23.66
C ALA A 321 2.22 11.01 25.07
N THR A 322 1.55 10.54 26.11
CA THR A 322 1.93 10.76 27.51
C THR A 322 2.84 9.66 28.08
N ALA A 323 2.98 8.52 27.40
CA ALA A 323 3.85 7.43 27.83
C ALA A 323 5.36 7.79 27.70
N PRO A 324 6.24 7.18 28.50
CA PRO A 324 7.68 7.28 28.27
C PRO A 324 8.04 6.67 26.90
N LYS A 325 9.12 7.14 26.32
CA LYS A 325 9.53 6.79 24.94
C LYS A 325 10.82 5.94 24.93
N SER A 326 10.86 4.99 23.99
CA SER A 326 12.07 4.22 23.68
C SER A 326 12.01 3.73 22.24
N ASN A 327 13.04 4.02 21.48
CA ASN A 327 13.26 3.52 20.12
C ASN A 327 14.31 2.41 20.07
N SER A 328 14.70 1.84 21.21
CA SER A 328 15.79 0.85 21.31
C SER A 328 15.55 -0.38 20.43
N ALA A 329 14.29 -0.81 20.28
CA ALA A 329 13.94 -1.97 19.48
C ALA A 329 14.12 -1.72 17.97
N ILE A 330 13.65 -0.59 17.45
CA ILE A 330 13.81 -0.27 16.01
C ILE A 330 15.28 -0.02 15.66
N VAL A 331 16.01 0.70 16.49
CA VAL A 331 17.45 0.93 16.27
C VAL A 331 18.21 -0.39 16.22
N GLY A 332 17.89 -1.33 17.13
CA GLY A 332 18.51 -2.65 17.18
C GLY A 332 18.23 -3.49 15.93
N ILE A 333 16.97 -3.59 15.51
CA ILE A 333 16.62 -4.40 14.33
C ILE A 333 17.14 -3.78 13.04
N ASP A 334 17.14 -2.46 12.90
CA ASP A 334 17.65 -1.78 11.71
C ASP A 334 19.17 -1.98 11.58
N ALA A 335 19.92 -1.93 12.69
CA ALA A 335 21.33 -2.23 12.70
C ALA A 335 21.62 -3.69 12.28
N ALA A 336 20.82 -4.66 12.77
CA ALA A 336 20.95 -6.05 12.38
C ALA A 336 20.59 -6.26 10.89
N LEU A 337 19.55 -5.61 10.40
CA LEU A 337 19.17 -5.66 8.99
C LEU A 337 20.21 -5.04 8.07
N ALA A 338 20.90 -3.98 8.52
CA ALA A 338 21.99 -3.37 7.77
C ALA A 338 23.15 -4.35 7.58
N ASP A 339 23.53 -5.07 8.62
CA ASP A 339 24.59 -6.08 8.53
C ASP A 339 24.17 -7.23 7.58
N VAL A 340 22.94 -7.72 7.69
CA VAL A 340 22.42 -8.79 6.78
C VAL A 340 22.41 -8.36 5.32
N ARG A 341 22.15 -7.08 5.03
CA ARG A 341 22.07 -6.57 3.65
C ARG A 341 23.42 -6.25 3.03
N HIS A 342 24.39 -5.86 3.83
CA HIS A 342 25.63 -5.24 3.35
C HIS A 342 26.91 -5.97 3.79
N GLY A 343 26.82 -6.95 4.70
CA GLY A 343 27.97 -7.58 5.31
C GLY A 343 28.12 -9.06 5.00
N ASP A 344 29.32 -9.57 5.25
CA ASP A 344 29.56 -11.00 5.43
C ASP A 344 29.10 -11.36 6.84
N ILE A 345 27.93 -11.98 6.95
CA ILE A 345 27.32 -12.35 8.23
C ILE A 345 27.82 -13.71 8.76
N GLY A 346 28.59 -14.45 7.95
CA GLY A 346 29.04 -15.79 8.27
C GLY A 346 27.93 -16.83 8.39
N ASP A 347 28.33 -18.08 8.66
CA ASP A 347 27.41 -19.18 8.89
C ASP A 347 26.87 -19.23 10.32
N ILE A 348 25.69 -19.84 10.49
CA ILE A 348 25.15 -20.13 11.82
C ILE A 348 26.13 -21.07 12.56
N PRO A 349 26.51 -20.78 13.82
CA PRO A 349 27.35 -21.65 14.64
C PRO A 349 26.80 -23.09 14.70
N ASP A 350 27.68 -24.09 14.62
CA ASP A 350 27.30 -25.49 14.53
C ASP A 350 26.51 -25.99 15.74
N ASN A 351 26.80 -25.44 16.93
CA ASN A 351 26.05 -25.72 18.16
C ASN A 351 24.58 -25.26 18.10
N LEU A 352 24.26 -24.27 17.29
CA LEU A 352 22.89 -23.72 17.14
C LEU A 352 22.11 -24.33 15.96
N LYS A 353 22.78 -25.12 15.10
CA LYS A 353 22.11 -25.75 13.96
C LYS A 353 21.14 -26.83 14.44
N ASP A 354 19.99 -26.95 13.76
CA ASP A 354 18.98 -27.96 14.09
C ASP A 354 19.54 -29.38 14.05
N ALA A 355 19.35 -30.14 15.11
CA ALA A 355 19.81 -31.51 15.29
C ALA A 355 18.68 -32.53 15.43
N HIS A 356 17.41 -32.15 15.21
CA HIS A 356 16.23 -33.01 15.45
C HIS A 356 15.92 -34.02 14.31
N TYR A 357 16.74 -34.10 13.28
CA TYR A 357 16.54 -35.06 12.18
C TYR A 357 17.61 -36.17 12.11
N SER A 358 17.24 -37.34 11.54
CA SER A 358 18.17 -38.45 11.39
C SER A 358 19.33 -38.08 10.45
N GLY A 359 20.56 -38.13 10.97
CA GLY A 359 21.78 -37.76 10.21
C GLY A 359 22.40 -36.40 10.62
N ALA A 360 21.73 -35.56 11.40
CA ALA A 360 22.26 -34.30 11.88
C ALA A 360 23.59 -34.47 12.64
N GLN A 361 23.70 -35.53 13.46
CA GLN A 361 24.93 -35.85 14.20
C GLN A 361 26.12 -36.17 13.30
N LYS A 362 25.90 -36.80 12.13
CA LYS A 362 26.96 -37.07 11.16
C LYS A 362 27.50 -35.77 10.50
N LEU A 363 26.68 -34.73 10.45
CA LEU A 363 27.03 -33.42 9.92
C LEU A 363 27.55 -32.44 11.01
N GLY A 364 27.78 -32.94 12.24
CA GLY A 364 28.29 -32.12 13.33
C GLY A 364 27.32 -31.09 13.91
N ARG A 365 26.04 -31.11 13.50
CA ARG A 365 25.02 -30.12 13.89
C ARG A 365 24.58 -30.33 15.35
N GLY A 366 24.37 -29.23 16.08
CA GLY A 366 23.93 -29.24 17.47
C GLY A 366 24.96 -29.73 18.48
N ARG A 367 26.23 -29.96 18.04
CA ARG A 367 27.29 -30.39 18.96
C ARG A 367 27.67 -29.26 19.90
N CYS A 368 27.89 -29.62 21.18
CA CYS A 368 28.30 -28.70 22.22
C CYS A 368 27.28 -27.57 22.53
N TYR A 369 26.03 -27.72 22.15
CA TYR A 369 24.99 -26.81 22.62
C TYR A 369 24.77 -26.98 24.12
N LEU A 370 24.90 -25.90 24.88
CA LEU A 370 24.64 -25.87 26.31
C LEU A 370 23.20 -25.40 26.52
N TYR A 371 22.34 -26.28 27.05
CA TYR A 371 20.93 -25.95 27.28
C TYR A 371 20.80 -25.05 28.52
N SER A 372 20.46 -23.78 28.30
CA SER A 372 20.49 -22.74 29.32
C SER A 372 19.62 -23.08 30.55
N HIS A 373 18.53 -23.84 30.40
CA HIS A 373 17.66 -24.22 31.52
C HIS A 373 18.33 -25.19 32.50
N ASP A 374 19.43 -25.88 32.12
CA ASP A 374 20.18 -26.77 33.00
C ASP A 374 21.18 -26.02 33.89
N TYR A 375 21.30 -24.68 33.71
CA TYR A 375 22.25 -23.83 34.39
C TYR A 375 21.57 -22.86 35.37
N PRO A 376 22.27 -22.39 36.42
CA PRO A 376 21.73 -21.41 37.35
C PRO A 376 21.21 -20.16 36.62
N ASN A 377 20.08 -19.64 37.07
CA ASN A 377 19.38 -18.51 36.48
C ASN A 377 19.04 -18.67 34.99
N HIS A 378 19.03 -19.93 34.49
CA HIS A 378 18.75 -20.25 33.08
C HIS A 378 19.69 -19.52 32.10
N TRP A 379 20.94 -19.31 32.49
CA TRP A 379 21.92 -18.64 31.67
C TRP A 379 23.27 -19.39 31.69
N VAL A 380 23.91 -19.47 30.54
CA VAL A 380 25.26 -20.03 30.35
C VAL A 380 25.98 -19.21 29.27
N ASP A 381 27.29 -18.97 29.50
CA ASP A 381 28.09 -18.28 28.51
C ASP A 381 28.40 -19.18 27.34
N GLN A 382 27.78 -18.89 26.21
CA GLN A 382 28.05 -19.51 24.91
C GLN A 382 27.83 -18.52 23.79
N GLN A 383 28.48 -18.77 22.65
CA GLN A 383 28.36 -17.91 21.48
C GLN A 383 27.06 -18.22 20.71
N PHE A 384 26.25 -17.18 20.45
CA PHE A 384 25.03 -17.25 19.67
C PHE A 384 25.15 -16.58 18.30
N LEU A 385 25.96 -15.54 18.15
CA LEU A 385 26.19 -14.90 16.87
C LEU A 385 27.21 -15.68 16.03
N PRO A 386 27.12 -15.61 14.70
CA PRO A 386 28.18 -16.10 13.80
C PRO A 386 29.54 -15.53 14.15
N ASP A 387 30.62 -16.24 13.79
CA ASP A 387 31.99 -15.81 14.08
C ASP A 387 32.31 -14.43 13.46
N ALA A 388 31.81 -14.15 12.28
CA ALA A 388 31.95 -12.85 11.61
C ALA A 388 31.32 -11.68 12.41
N LEU A 389 30.36 -11.99 13.28
CA LEU A 389 29.61 -11.00 14.07
C LEU A 389 29.93 -11.10 15.57
N ARG A 390 30.99 -11.83 15.93
CA ARG A 390 31.38 -12.00 17.34
C ARG A 390 31.62 -10.65 18.01
N GLY A 391 30.97 -10.44 19.17
CA GLY A 391 31.08 -9.19 19.93
C GLY A 391 30.23 -8.04 19.42
N LYS A 392 29.48 -8.22 18.32
CA LYS A 392 28.52 -7.21 17.83
C LYS A 392 27.39 -7.03 18.84
N THR A 393 26.99 -5.78 19.05
CA THR A 393 25.85 -5.41 19.90
C THR A 393 24.84 -4.64 19.07
N TYR A 394 23.61 -5.14 18.98
CA TYR A 394 22.50 -4.49 18.29
C TYR A 394 21.55 -3.78 19.24
N TYR A 395 21.32 -4.35 20.42
CA TYR A 395 20.42 -3.80 21.42
C TYR A 395 21.18 -3.06 22.52
N SER A 396 20.75 -1.82 22.77
CA SER A 396 21.22 -1.02 23.90
C SER A 396 20.03 -0.58 24.73
N PHE A 397 20.12 -0.75 26.05
CA PHE A 397 19.03 -0.36 26.96
C PHE A 397 18.84 1.17 26.97
N GLY A 398 17.60 1.60 26.77
CA GLY A 398 17.23 3.00 26.86
C GLY A 398 17.35 3.56 28.30
N PRO A 399 17.37 4.88 28.48
CA PRO A 399 17.55 5.51 29.79
C PRO A 399 16.29 5.47 30.69
N ASN A 400 15.15 4.97 30.17
CA ASN A 400 13.90 4.89 30.90
C ASN A 400 13.93 3.85 32.02
N LYS A 401 13.07 4.00 33.03
CA LYS A 401 13.01 3.15 34.22
C LYS A 401 12.85 1.66 33.90
N THR A 402 11.99 1.34 32.95
CA THR A 402 11.66 -0.07 32.58
C THR A 402 12.89 -0.77 32.02
N GLU A 403 13.56 -0.18 31.05
CA GLU A 403 14.76 -0.76 30.44
C GLU A 403 15.94 -0.79 31.40
N GLN A 404 16.10 0.24 32.26
CA GLN A 404 17.15 0.21 33.29
C GLN A 404 16.93 -0.89 34.34
N THR A 405 15.66 -1.16 34.70
CA THR A 405 15.32 -2.29 35.59
C THR A 405 15.66 -3.63 34.91
N ALA A 406 15.29 -3.77 33.62
CA ALA A 406 15.63 -4.96 32.83
C ALA A 406 17.16 -5.13 32.69
N ARG A 407 17.89 -4.04 32.49
CA ARG A 407 19.35 -4.03 32.43
C ARG A 407 19.99 -4.54 33.73
N ALA A 408 19.54 -4.00 34.86
CA ALA A 408 20.07 -4.42 36.16
C ALA A 408 19.82 -5.90 36.43
N TYR A 409 18.66 -6.44 36.06
CA TYR A 409 18.38 -7.87 36.14
C TYR A 409 19.28 -8.67 35.21
N TRP A 410 19.44 -8.27 33.97
CA TRP A 410 20.24 -8.94 32.94
C TRP A 410 21.74 -8.97 33.32
N GLU A 411 22.30 -7.86 33.83
CA GLU A 411 23.66 -7.79 34.33
C GLU A 411 23.88 -8.69 35.56
N LYS A 412 22.89 -8.73 36.47
CA LYS A 412 22.93 -9.65 37.62
C LYS A 412 22.97 -11.12 37.19
N VAL A 413 22.17 -11.52 36.21
CA VAL A 413 22.13 -12.89 35.68
C VAL A 413 23.51 -13.26 35.07
N LYS A 414 24.11 -12.37 34.28
CA LYS A 414 25.43 -12.59 33.67
C LYS A 414 26.59 -12.54 34.65
N GLY A 415 26.58 -11.64 35.62
CA GLY A 415 27.71 -11.43 36.57
C GLY A 415 27.84 -12.49 37.66
N GLN A 416 26.87 -13.40 37.82
CA GLN A 416 26.96 -14.46 38.86
C GLN A 416 27.88 -15.63 38.49
N GLN A 417 28.38 -15.73 37.26
CA GLN A 417 29.34 -16.78 36.87
C GLN A 417 30.83 -16.37 37.08
N GLU A 418 31.16 -15.10 37.26
CA GLU A 418 32.53 -14.68 37.52
C GLU A 418 33.06 -15.00 38.93
N LYS A 419 32.23 -15.65 39.78
CA LYS A 419 32.54 -15.94 41.18
C LYS A 419 32.59 -17.45 41.52
N LYS A 420 32.96 -18.31 40.56
CA LYS A 420 33.30 -19.72 40.88
C LYS A 420 34.62 -20.12 40.28
#